data_14f93acf4e38077ebd4bd61525aa81d9
#
_entry.id   14f93acf4e38077ebd4bd61525aa81d9
#
_cell.length_a   1.000
_cell.length_b   1.000
_cell.length_c   1.000
_cell.angle_alpha   90.00
_cell.angle_beta   90.00
_cell.angle_gamma   90.00
#
_symmetry.space_group_name_H-M   'P 1'
#
loop_
_entity.id
_entity.type
_entity.pdbx_description
1 polymer ?
#
loop_
_entity_poly.entity_id
_entity_poly.type
_entity_poly.pdbx_seq_one_letter_code
_entity_poly.pdbx_strand_id
1 'polypeptide(L)'
;MQIDKVISFIRSQKNGFFLIEVRTDSQLEAIENTLKDIFFEKQYEIDTSFFSIKPEDASKSISIEQIRKLKKEFLHTNALDLHKIIYLSEINLLNNNSINALLKIIEEVPQKTFFIFCSQNLLKVPDTILSRARIIRIEETNSNVTN
;
A
#
# COMPACT_ATOMS: atom_id res chain seq x y z
N MET A 1 -0.93 -11.48 12.82
CA MET A 1 0.35 -11.75 12.18
C MET A 1 1.32 -10.61 12.44
N GLN A 2 2.57 -10.92 12.69
CA GLN A 2 3.57 -9.88 12.89
C GLN A 2 3.93 -9.23 11.56
N ILE A 3 4.34 -7.98 11.62
CA ILE A 3 4.58 -7.17 10.41
C ILE A 3 5.61 -7.82 9.48
N ASP A 4 6.72 -8.31 10.02
CA ASP A 4 7.75 -8.94 9.19
C ASP A 4 7.21 -10.13 8.40
N LYS A 5 6.39 -10.95 9.04
CA LYS A 5 5.77 -12.11 8.39
C LYS A 5 4.77 -11.71 7.33
N VAL A 6 3.99 -10.65 7.59
CA VAL A 6 3.04 -10.12 6.63
C VAL A 6 3.77 -9.64 5.38
N ILE A 7 4.80 -8.83 5.55
CA ILE A 7 5.53 -8.27 4.41
C ILE A 7 6.28 -9.36 3.64
N SER A 8 6.87 -10.33 4.34
CA SER A 8 7.52 -11.46 3.67
C SER A 8 6.54 -12.29 2.88
N PHE A 9 5.32 -12.49 3.39
CA PHE A 9 4.27 -13.17 2.66
C PHE A 9 3.91 -12.40 1.39
N ILE A 10 3.73 -11.09 1.49
CA ILE A 10 3.40 -10.26 0.33
C ILE A 10 4.50 -10.37 -0.72
N ARG A 11 5.76 -10.28 -0.30
CA ARG A 11 6.88 -10.38 -1.23
C ARG A 11 6.94 -11.73 -1.94
N SER A 12 6.43 -12.77 -1.34
CA SER A 12 6.41 -14.09 -1.97
C SER A 12 5.39 -14.20 -3.12
N GLN A 13 4.48 -13.23 -3.23
CA GLN A 13 3.50 -13.19 -4.30
C GLN A 13 4.12 -12.59 -5.56
N LYS A 14 3.45 -12.75 -6.70
CA LYS A 14 3.93 -12.20 -7.98
C LYS A 14 3.59 -10.73 -8.13
N ASN A 15 2.48 -10.31 -7.58
CA ASN A 15 1.95 -8.95 -7.61
C ASN A 15 0.73 -8.90 -6.70
N GLY A 16 0.07 -7.77 -6.62
CA GLY A 16 -1.25 -7.75 -6.01
C GLY A 16 -1.65 -6.44 -5.37
N PHE A 17 -2.86 -6.46 -4.86
CA PHE A 17 -3.45 -5.36 -4.10
C PHE A 17 -3.79 -5.87 -2.70
N PHE A 18 -3.13 -5.30 -1.70
CA PHE A 18 -3.26 -5.72 -0.30
C PHE A 18 -3.77 -4.56 0.53
N LEU A 19 -4.72 -4.85 1.40
CA LEU A 19 -5.24 -3.87 2.35
C LEU A 19 -4.95 -4.38 3.75
N ILE A 20 -4.14 -3.62 4.48
CA ILE A 20 -3.69 -4.02 5.81
C ILE A 20 -4.46 -3.21 6.84
N GLU A 21 -5.18 -3.91 7.70
CA GLU A 21 -5.83 -3.27 8.85
C GLU A 21 -4.80 -3.00 9.93
N VAL A 22 -4.68 -1.74 10.32
CA VAL A 22 -3.74 -1.29 11.35
C VAL A 22 -4.50 -0.59 12.46
N ARG A 23 -3.89 -0.50 13.63
CA ARG A 23 -4.52 0.12 14.79
C ARG A 23 -3.82 1.40 15.24
N THR A 24 -2.53 1.53 14.97
CA THR A 24 -1.74 2.65 15.48
C THR A 24 -0.86 3.25 14.39
N ASP A 25 -0.46 4.49 14.61
CA ASP A 25 0.48 5.16 13.70
C ASP A 25 1.86 4.49 13.74
N SER A 26 2.25 3.93 14.88
CA SER A 26 3.53 3.22 14.96
C SER A 26 3.53 1.95 14.10
N GLN A 27 2.38 1.29 13.95
CA GLN A 27 2.27 0.17 13.02
C GLN A 27 2.42 0.63 11.58
N LEU A 28 1.87 1.78 11.22
CA LEU A 28 2.04 2.34 9.87
C LEU A 28 3.51 2.60 9.56
N GLU A 29 4.22 3.22 10.50
CA GLU A 29 5.64 3.48 10.33
C GLU A 29 6.44 2.19 10.20
N ALA A 30 6.13 1.21 11.04
CA ALA A 30 6.79 -0.09 11.00
C ALA A 30 6.54 -0.80 9.66
N ILE A 31 5.33 -0.72 9.12
CA ILE A 31 5.01 -1.31 7.82
C ILE A 31 5.84 -0.65 6.72
N GLU A 32 5.86 0.67 6.69
CA GLU A 32 6.61 1.38 5.66
C GLU A 32 8.10 1.03 5.71
N ASN A 33 8.69 1.03 6.90
CA ASN A 33 10.10 0.70 7.06
C ASN A 33 10.39 -0.75 6.68
N THR A 34 9.52 -1.66 7.08
CA THR A 34 9.70 -3.08 6.77
C THR A 34 9.55 -3.35 5.27
N LEU A 35 8.64 -2.66 4.59
CA LEU A 35 8.52 -2.75 3.13
C LEU A 35 9.83 -2.35 2.45
N LYS A 36 10.44 -1.26 2.89
CA LYS A 36 11.71 -0.80 2.32
C LYS A 36 12.82 -1.80 2.57
N ASP A 37 12.88 -2.36 3.77
CA ASP A 37 13.93 -3.31 4.15
C ASP A 37 13.81 -4.64 3.42
N ILE A 38 12.61 -5.17 3.29
CA ILE A 38 12.40 -6.51 2.72
C ILE A 38 12.43 -6.49 1.19
N PHE A 39 11.87 -5.45 0.57
CA PHE A 39 11.76 -5.40 -0.89
C PHE A 39 13.01 -4.85 -1.58
N PHE A 40 13.83 -4.07 -0.90
CA PHE A 40 14.93 -3.36 -1.54
C PHE A 40 16.23 -3.53 -0.75
N GLU A 41 17.36 -3.55 -1.48
CA GLU A 41 18.67 -3.66 -0.87
C GLU A 41 19.39 -2.32 -0.79
N LYS A 42 19.14 -1.42 -1.75
CA LYS A 42 19.88 -0.17 -1.88
C LYS A 42 18.96 1.03 -1.93
N GLN A 43 19.47 2.16 -1.47
CA GLN A 43 18.69 3.39 -1.42
C GLN A 43 18.15 3.82 -2.79
N TYR A 44 18.95 3.67 -3.86
CA TYR A 44 18.47 4.09 -5.18
C TYR A 44 17.26 3.25 -5.65
N GLU A 45 17.17 2.01 -5.21
CA GLU A 45 16.01 1.16 -5.51
C GLU A 45 14.76 1.70 -4.83
N ILE A 46 14.89 2.12 -3.57
CA ILE A 46 13.78 2.74 -2.83
C ILE A 46 13.35 4.03 -3.53
N ASP A 47 14.32 4.87 -3.89
CA ASP A 47 14.03 6.17 -4.51
C ASP A 47 13.28 6.03 -5.84
N THR A 48 13.54 4.98 -6.59
CA THR A 48 12.93 4.78 -7.91
C THR A 48 11.71 3.88 -7.90
N SER A 49 11.56 3.02 -6.89
CA SER A 49 10.59 1.93 -6.94
C SER A 49 9.62 1.87 -5.76
N PHE A 50 9.80 2.71 -4.76
CA PHE A 50 8.86 2.85 -3.66
C PHE A 50 8.15 4.19 -3.77
N PHE A 51 6.83 4.15 -3.93
CA PHE A 51 6.03 5.36 -4.06
C PHE A 51 5.01 5.44 -2.93
N SER A 52 5.12 6.47 -2.10
CA SER A 52 4.15 6.72 -1.03
C SER A 52 3.15 7.77 -1.51
N ILE A 53 1.88 7.40 -1.60
CA ILE A 53 0.84 8.33 -2.03
C ILE A 53 0.42 9.19 -0.84
N LYS A 54 0.45 10.51 -1.03
CA LYS A 54 0.04 11.47 -0.01
C LYS A 54 -0.78 12.58 -0.64
N PRO A 55 -1.72 13.18 0.09
CA PRO A 55 -2.43 14.36 -0.41
C PRO A 55 -1.44 15.46 -0.78
N GLU A 56 -1.66 16.09 -1.94
CA GLU A 56 -0.77 17.14 -2.44
C GLU A 56 -1.16 18.53 -1.97
N ASP A 57 -2.37 18.69 -1.47
CA ASP A 57 -2.87 20.01 -1.09
C ASP A 57 -3.52 20.01 0.30
N ALA A 58 -4.02 21.17 0.69
CA ALA A 58 -4.62 21.37 1.99
C ALA A 58 -5.96 20.64 2.19
N SER A 59 -6.54 20.10 1.12
CA SER A 59 -7.80 19.36 1.22
C SER A 59 -7.63 18.04 1.96
N LYS A 60 -6.40 17.57 2.10
CA LYS A 60 -6.07 16.30 2.76
C LYS A 60 -6.73 15.09 2.11
N SER A 61 -7.06 15.20 0.83
CA SER A 61 -7.66 14.14 0.04
C SER A 61 -6.77 13.86 -1.15
N ILE A 62 -6.73 12.59 -1.56
CA ILE A 62 -5.95 12.20 -2.73
C ILE A 62 -6.86 12.32 -3.96
N SER A 63 -6.42 13.10 -4.94
CA SER A 63 -7.22 13.42 -6.11
C SER A 63 -7.11 12.36 -7.20
N ILE A 64 -8.08 12.39 -8.14
CA ILE A 64 -8.03 11.51 -9.31
C ILE A 64 -6.78 11.81 -10.16
N GLU A 65 -6.35 13.07 -10.21
CA GLU A 65 -5.17 13.46 -10.98
C GLU A 65 -3.92 12.81 -10.40
N GLN A 66 -3.83 12.67 -9.07
CA GLN A 66 -2.71 11.97 -8.44
C GLN A 66 -2.66 10.51 -8.85
N ILE A 67 -3.82 9.85 -8.94
CA ILE A 67 -3.89 8.45 -9.37
C ILE A 67 -3.53 8.32 -10.85
N ARG A 68 -4.00 9.22 -11.69
CA ARG A 68 -3.67 9.22 -13.11
C ARG A 68 -2.18 9.44 -13.35
N LYS A 69 -1.58 10.34 -12.57
CA LYS A 69 -0.15 10.62 -12.65
C LYS A 69 0.66 9.40 -12.19
N LEU A 70 0.22 8.74 -11.13
CA LEU A 70 0.83 7.51 -10.66
C LEU A 70 0.88 6.48 -11.79
N LYS A 71 -0.24 6.27 -12.47
CA LYS A 71 -0.31 5.33 -13.58
C LYS A 71 0.64 5.72 -14.71
N LYS A 72 0.63 7.00 -15.09
CA LYS A 72 1.41 7.48 -16.22
C LYS A 72 2.92 7.47 -15.95
N GLU A 73 3.34 7.90 -14.77
CA GLU A 73 4.75 8.14 -14.48
C GLU A 73 5.45 6.99 -13.77
N PHE A 74 4.72 6.24 -12.96
CA PHE A 74 5.35 5.24 -12.12
C PHE A 74 5.11 3.81 -12.61
N LEU A 75 3.91 3.51 -13.12
CA LEU A 75 3.54 2.14 -13.49
C LEU A 75 3.96 1.74 -14.89
N HIS A 76 4.38 2.69 -15.73
CA HIS A 76 4.66 2.41 -17.13
C HIS A 76 5.97 1.70 -17.41
N THR A 77 6.99 1.95 -16.62
CA THR A 77 8.31 1.42 -16.94
C THR A 77 8.88 0.70 -15.74
N ASN A 78 9.48 -0.45 -15.99
CA ASN A 78 10.26 -1.17 -15.01
C ASN A 78 11.63 -1.49 -15.61
N ALA A 79 12.35 -0.44 -15.98
CA ALA A 79 13.63 -0.56 -16.67
C ALA A 79 14.67 -1.31 -15.84
N LEU A 80 14.59 -1.24 -14.52
CA LEU A 80 15.52 -1.93 -13.64
C LEU A 80 15.01 -3.31 -13.21
N ASP A 81 13.82 -3.69 -13.66
CA ASP A 81 13.18 -4.96 -13.29
C ASP A 81 13.12 -5.17 -11.77
N LEU A 82 12.83 -4.10 -11.03
CA LEU A 82 12.70 -4.13 -9.59
C LEU A 82 11.24 -4.32 -9.19
N HIS A 83 11.05 -4.77 -7.95
CA HIS A 83 9.73 -4.70 -7.37
C HIS A 83 9.30 -3.24 -7.27
N LYS A 84 8.01 -2.97 -7.52
CA LYS A 84 7.43 -1.64 -7.33
C LYS A 84 6.41 -1.70 -6.22
N ILE A 85 6.53 -0.79 -5.28
CA ILE A 85 5.63 -0.68 -4.15
C ILE A 85 4.89 0.64 -4.21
N ILE A 86 3.57 0.59 -4.19
CA ILE A 86 2.73 1.76 -4.06
C ILE A 86 2.09 1.68 -2.68
N TYR A 87 2.50 2.56 -1.80
CA TYR A 87 2.08 2.55 -0.40
C TYR A 87 1.14 3.70 -0.11
N LEU A 88 0.06 3.42 0.62
CA LEU A 88 -0.89 4.42 1.09
C LEU A 88 -1.24 4.13 2.54
N SER A 89 -0.94 5.07 3.43
CA SER A 89 -1.12 4.87 4.87
C SER A 89 -2.58 4.82 5.31
N GLU A 90 -3.50 5.45 4.58
CA GLU A 90 -4.92 5.38 4.89
C GLU A 90 -5.76 5.47 3.62
N ILE A 91 -6.38 4.35 3.27
CA ILE A 91 -7.16 4.27 2.03
C ILE A 91 -8.34 5.25 2.01
N ASN A 92 -8.85 5.63 3.18
CA ASN A 92 -9.96 6.58 3.27
C ASN A 92 -9.58 8.01 2.91
N LEU A 93 -8.29 8.28 2.61
CA LEU A 93 -7.87 9.54 2.02
C LEU A 93 -8.25 9.67 0.54
N LEU A 94 -8.61 8.56 -0.10
CA LEU A 94 -9.12 8.59 -1.47
C LEU A 94 -10.56 9.07 -1.48
N ASN A 95 -10.92 9.87 -2.50
CA ASN A 95 -12.31 10.23 -2.72
C ASN A 95 -12.94 9.27 -3.75
N ASN A 96 -14.23 9.42 -4.03
CA ASN A 96 -14.94 8.50 -4.94
C ASN A 96 -14.32 8.47 -6.34
N ASN A 97 -13.89 9.61 -6.85
CA ASN A 97 -13.29 9.70 -8.18
C ASN A 97 -11.93 9.00 -8.23
N SER A 98 -11.09 9.23 -7.22
CA SER A 98 -9.78 8.58 -7.16
C SER A 98 -9.89 7.09 -6.91
N ILE A 99 -10.88 6.65 -6.12
CA ILE A 99 -11.17 5.23 -5.93
C ILE A 99 -11.51 4.57 -7.27
N ASN A 100 -12.38 5.18 -8.06
CA ASN A 100 -12.77 4.63 -9.36
C ASN A 100 -11.58 4.52 -10.31
N ALA A 101 -10.73 5.52 -10.32
CA ALA A 101 -9.50 5.47 -11.13
C ALA A 101 -8.57 4.36 -10.66
N LEU A 102 -8.43 4.19 -9.34
CA LEU A 102 -7.61 3.13 -8.76
C LEU A 102 -8.16 1.75 -9.12
N LEU A 103 -9.47 1.55 -9.03
CA LEU A 103 -10.08 0.25 -9.33
C LEU A 103 -9.75 -0.22 -10.74
N LYS A 104 -9.66 0.69 -11.70
CA LYS A 104 -9.27 0.35 -13.06
C LYS A 104 -7.82 -0.12 -13.13
N ILE A 105 -6.95 0.46 -12.33
CA ILE A 105 -5.53 0.10 -12.30
C ILE A 105 -5.35 -1.27 -11.67
N ILE A 106 -6.02 -1.54 -10.55
CA ILE A 106 -5.82 -2.79 -9.82
C ILE A 106 -6.45 -4.00 -10.48
N GLU A 107 -7.29 -3.82 -11.50
CA GLU A 107 -7.80 -4.94 -12.29
C GLU A 107 -6.70 -5.63 -13.08
N GLU A 108 -5.64 -4.91 -13.43
CA GLU A 108 -4.51 -5.47 -14.19
C GLU A 108 -3.19 -5.03 -13.57
N VAL A 109 -2.90 -5.55 -12.39
CA VAL A 109 -1.64 -5.21 -11.69
C VAL A 109 -0.46 -5.84 -12.43
N PRO A 110 0.52 -5.04 -12.85
CA PRO A 110 1.71 -5.60 -13.52
C PRO A 110 2.51 -6.53 -12.61
N GLN A 111 3.33 -7.37 -13.21
CA GLN A 111 4.25 -8.23 -12.47
C GLN A 111 5.18 -7.39 -11.59
N LYS A 112 5.52 -7.94 -10.43
CA LYS A 112 6.42 -7.31 -9.45
C LYS A 112 5.88 -5.98 -8.88
N THR A 113 4.61 -5.67 -9.09
CA THR A 113 3.98 -4.46 -8.60
C THR A 113 3.02 -4.79 -7.47
N PHE A 114 3.14 -4.07 -6.37
CA PHE A 114 2.36 -4.32 -5.17
C PHE A 114 1.73 -3.03 -4.67
N PHE A 115 0.42 -3.03 -4.58
CA PHE A 115 -0.32 -1.95 -3.95
C PHE A 115 -0.53 -2.35 -2.49
N ILE A 116 0.10 -1.64 -1.58
CA ILE A 116 0.03 -1.92 -0.15
C ILE A 116 -0.64 -0.74 0.52
N PHE A 117 -1.93 -0.88 0.75
CA PHE A 117 -2.74 0.17 1.35
C PHE A 117 -3.14 -0.24 2.76
N CYS A 118 -3.22 0.74 3.65
CA CYS A 118 -3.59 0.50 5.03
C CYS A 118 -4.89 1.21 5.37
N SER A 119 -5.56 0.77 6.41
CA SER A 119 -6.69 1.47 6.97
C SER A 119 -6.80 1.20 8.47
N GLN A 120 -7.12 2.26 9.21
CA GLN A 120 -7.45 2.14 10.62
C GLN A 120 -8.95 1.90 10.84
N ASN A 121 -9.74 1.98 9.78
CA ASN A 121 -11.19 1.78 9.87
C ASN A 121 -11.73 1.14 8.60
N LEU A 122 -11.77 -0.18 8.58
CA LEU A 122 -12.28 -0.94 7.44
C LEU A 122 -13.78 -0.73 7.20
N LEU A 123 -14.52 -0.31 8.23
CA LEU A 123 -15.95 -0.06 8.08
C LEU A 123 -16.24 1.11 7.13
N LYS A 124 -15.30 2.00 6.94
CA LYS A 124 -15.43 3.12 6.01
C LYS A 124 -14.94 2.81 4.61
N VAL A 125 -14.36 1.65 4.40
CA VAL A 125 -13.82 1.28 3.09
C VAL A 125 -14.95 0.74 2.22
N PRO A 126 -15.11 1.25 0.98
CA PRO A 126 -16.17 0.76 0.09
C PRO A 126 -16.04 -0.72 -0.23
N ASP A 127 -17.19 -1.38 -0.43
CA ASP A 127 -17.22 -2.79 -0.76
C ASP A 127 -16.48 -3.11 -2.06
N THR A 128 -16.46 -2.17 -3.00
CA THR A 128 -15.73 -2.34 -4.27
C THR A 128 -14.24 -2.52 -4.05
N ILE A 129 -13.68 -1.88 -3.02
CA ILE A 129 -12.28 -2.07 -2.64
C ILE A 129 -12.12 -3.38 -1.88
N LEU A 130 -12.98 -3.61 -0.87
CA LEU A 130 -12.87 -4.79 -0.03
C LEU A 130 -12.97 -6.08 -0.83
N SER A 131 -13.78 -6.10 -1.87
CA SER A 131 -13.95 -7.29 -2.71
C SER A 131 -12.76 -7.56 -3.62
N ARG A 132 -11.89 -6.58 -3.84
CA ARG A 132 -10.72 -6.72 -4.72
C ARG A 132 -9.41 -6.83 -3.98
N ALA A 133 -9.36 -6.39 -2.72
CA ALA A 133 -8.14 -6.41 -1.94
C ALA A 133 -7.99 -7.73 -1.20
N ARG A 134 -6.75 -8.17 -1.02
CA ARG A 134 -6.44 -9.19 -0.03
C ARG A 134 -6.28 -8.49 1.30
N ILE A 135 -7.18 -8.76 2.22
CA ILE A 135 -7.22 -8.08 3.51
C ILE A 135 -6.37 -8.85 4.50
N ILE A 136 -5.47 -8.12 5.15
CA ILE A 136 -4.57 -8.68 6.15
C ILE A 136 -4.73 -7.88 7.43
N ARG A 137 -4.87 -8.56 8.55
CA ARG A 137 -4.94 -7.94 9.87
C ARG A 137 -3.66 -8.18 10.63
N ILE A 138 -3.11 -7.10 11.17
CA ILE A 138 -1.92 -7.19 12.01
C ILE A 138 -2.40 -7.29 13.44
N GLU A 139 -2.00 -8.38 14.09
CA GLU A 139 -2.32 -8.57 15.48
C GLU A 139 -1.46 -7.66 16.34
N GLU A 140 -2.10 -7.06 17.35
CA GLU A 140 -1.33 -6.39 18.38
C GLU A 140 -0.51 -7.42 19.12
N THR A 141 0.78 -7.15 19.21
CA THR A 141 1.59 -7.89 20.14
C THR A 141 1.22 -7.43 21.54
N ASN A 142 0.37 -8.17 22.16
CA ASN A 142 0.03 -7.93 23.54
C ASN A 142 1.07 -8.55 24.45
N SER A 143 2.28 -8.05 24.33
CA SER A 143 3.28 -8.49 25.29
C SER A 143 2.90 -8.15 26.72
N ASN A 144 1.96 -7.32 26.89
CA ASN A 144 1.52 -6.93 28.20
C ASN A 144 0.44 -7.78 28.73
N VAL A 145 -0.12 -8.60 27.94
CA VAL A 145 -1.15 -9.48 28.42
C VAL A 145 -0.62 -10.47 29.40
N THR A 146 0.62 -10.59 29.39
CA THR A 146 1.23 -11.45 30.34
C THR A 146 1.22 -10.92 31.74
N ASN A 147 0.60 -10.00 31.98
CA ASN A 147 0.57 -9.55 33.29
C ASN A 147 -0.18 -10.21 34.28
#